data_0a5bbbbcc664b7c6a98fe2f7e993b782
#
_entry.id   0a5bbbbcc664b7c6a98fe2f7e993b782
#
_cell.length_a   1.000
_cell.length_b   1.000
_cell.length_c   1.000
_cell.angle_alpha   90.00
_cell.angle_beta   90.00
_cell.angle_gamma   90.00
#
_symmetry.space_group_name_H-M   'P 1'
#
loop_
_entity.id
_entity.type
_entity.pdbx_description
1 polymer ?
#
loop_
_entity_poly.entity_id
_entity_poly.type
_entity_poly.pdbx_seq_one_letter_code
_entity_poly.pdbx_strand_id
1 'polypeptide(L)'
;NPRFETLMKAVEIIRAEKITFILAVGGGSVIDGVKFISGAVNYKGDAAEILRQRILFTDISQVIPFGTVLTLPATGSEMNSGAVVTINATQEKLTLGGSALFPKFSIVDPTVITSLPKKQLQNGVVDAFTHVMEQYLTYTHDALLQDRIAESILQTLIEIGPDVVENPTDYK
;
A
#
# COMPACT_ATOMS: atom_id res chain seq x y z
N ASN A 1 1.37 -10.40 -1.90
CA ASN A 1 1.10 -9.78 -0.60
C ASN A 1 2.20 -10.13 0.40
N PRO A 2 2.45 -9.27 1.41
CA PRO A 2 3.39 -9.59 2.48
C PRO A 2 2.88 -10.77 3.30
N ARG A 3 3.82 -11.59 3.77
CA ARG A 3 3.51 -12.81 4.53
C ARG A 3 3.68 -12.55 6.03
N PHE A 4 2.65 -12.85 6.80
CA PHE A 4 2.61 -12.66 8.25
C PHE A 4 3.86 -13.20 8.95
N GLU A 5 4.26 -14.43 8.62
CA GLU A 5 5.40 -15.11 9.25
C GLU A 5 6.73 -14.37 9.02
N THR A 6 6.88 -13.73 7.86
CA THR A 6 8.05 -12.90 7.54
C THR A 6 8.01 -11.59 8.29
N LEU A 7 6.82 -10.97 8.39
CA LEU A 7 6.65 -9.70 9.09
C LEU A 7 6.91 -9.85 10.59
N MET A 8 6.51 -10.98 11.20
CA MET A 8 6.77 -11.25 12.62
C MET A 8 8.25 -11.29 12.95
N LYS A 9 9.11 -11.78 12.05
CA LYS A 9 10.57 -11.72 12.26
C LYS A 9 11.07 -10.27 12.37
N ALA A 10 10.52 -9.37 11.56
CA ALA A 10 10.85 -7.95 11.64
C ALA A 10 10.32 -7.32 12.94
N VAL A 11 9.11 -7.69 13.38
CA VAL A 11 8.55 -7.25 14.67
C VAL A 11 9.48 -7.61 15.84
N GLU A 12 10.01 -8.84 15.84
CA GLU A 12 10.95 -9.30 16.87
C GLU A 12 12.25 -8.48 16.89
N ILE A 13 12.83 -8.23 15.71
CA ILE A 13 14.03 -7.39 15.57
C ILE A 13 13.78 -5.97 16.07
N ILE A 14 12.67 -5.36 15.66
CA ILE A 14 12.32 -4.01 16.05
C ILE A 14 12.15 -3.89 17.57
N ARG A 15 11.52 -4.88 18.20
CA ARG A 15 11.38 -4.94 19.66
C ARG A 15 12.73 -5.08 20.37
N ALA A 16 13.59 -5.96 19.88
CA ALA A 16 14.91 -6.21 20.47
C ALA A 16 15.82 -4.97 20.37
N GLU A 17 15.86 -4.34 19.19
CA GLU A 17 16.71 -3.17 18.90
C GLU A 17 16.05 -1.84 19.30
N LYS A 18 14.82 -1.85 19.81
CA LYS A 18 14.06 -0.66 20.23
C LYS A 18 13.96 0.41 19.12
N ILE A 19 13.71 -0.03 17.90
CA ILE A 19 13.58 0.86 16.74
C ILE A 19 12.33 1.71 16.89
N THR A 20 12.45 3.02 16.65
CA THR A 20 11.38 4.01 16.87
C THR A 20 10.82 4.60 15.59
N PHE A 21 11.41 4.28 14.43
CA PHE A 21 10.96 4.73 13.11
C PHE A 21 11.29 3.68 12.05
N ILE A 22 10.40 3.50 11.05
CA ILE A 22 10.58 2.54 9.97
C ILE A 22 10.55 3.29 8.64
N LEU A 23 11.44 2.96 7.71
CA LEU A 23 11.39 3.42 6.32
C LEU A 23 11.03 2.25 5.40
N ALA A 24 9.85 2.32 4.78
CA ALA A 24 9.41 1.36 3.79
C ALA A 24 9.93 1.76 2.40
N VAL A 25 10.88 1.02 1.87
CA VAL A 25 11.39 1.23 0.51
C VAL A 25 10.88 0.08 -0.37
N GLY A 26 9.88 0.35 -1.21
CA GLY A 26 9.26 -0.70 -2.02
C GLY A 26 7.90 -0.31 -2.60
N GLY A 27 7.22 -1.28 -3.20
CA GLY A 27 5.84 -1.14 -3.66
C GLY A 27 4.82 -1.46 -2.55
N GLY A 28 3.54 -1.56 -2.92
CA GLY A 28 2.44 -1.77 -1.99
C GLY A 28 2.63 -2.91 -1.00
N SER A 29 3.18 -4.05 -1.42
CA SER A 29 3.43 -5.19 -0.52
C SER A 29 4.43 -4.88 0.61
N VAL A 30 5.45 -4.05 0.35
CA VAL A 30 6.41 -3.63 1.38
C VAL A 30 5.72 -2.64 2.33
N ILE A 31 4.99 -1.68 1.78
CA ILE A 31 4.28 -0.66 2.56
C ILE A 31 3.20 -1.30 3.44
N ASP A 32 2.40 -2.20 2.90
CA ASP A 32 1.40 -2.97 3.66
C ASP A 32 2.04 -3.78 4.79
N GLY A 33 3.19 -4.42 4.49
CA GLY A 33 3.97 -5.13 5.50
C GLY A 33 4.43 -4.21 6.63
N VAL A 34 4.90 -3.01 6.30
CA VAL A 34 5.36 -2.03 7.29
C VAL A 34 4.19 -1.48 8.12
N LYS A 35 3.00 -1.27 7.54
CA LYS A 35 1.80 -0.91 8.30
C LYS A 35 1.45 -1.96 9.35
N PHE A 36 1.47 -3.23 8.97
CA PHE A 36 1.27 -4.32 9.92
C PHE A 36 2.34 -4.32 11.03
N ILE A 37 3.62 -4.26 10.67
CA ILE A 37 4.73 -4.22 11.63
C ILE A 37 4.56 -3.05 12.59
N SER A 38 4.25 -1.85 12.08
CA SER A 38 4.06 -0.61 12.84
C SER A 38 3.05 -0.80 14.00
N GLY A 39 1.92 -1.46 13.74
CA GLY A 39 0.93 -1.76 14.77
C GLY A 39 1.30 -2.95 15.64
N ALA A 40 1.85 -4.02 15.05
CA ALA A 40 2.13 -5.27 15.75
C ALA A 40 3.24 -5.13 16.80
N VAL A 41 4.19 -4.22 16.63
CA VAL A 41 5.31 -4.03 17.58
C VAL A 41 4.79 -3.70 18.98
N ASN A 42 3.82 -2.82 19.10
CA ASN A 42 3.27 -2.39 20.40
C ASN A 42 2.06 -3.23 20.86
N TYR A 43 1.56 -4.12 20.00
CA TYR A 43 0.43 -4.96 20.34
C TYR A 43 0.84 -6.07 21.33
N LYS A 44 0.05 -6.22 22.41
CA LYS A 44 0.39 -7.16 23.51
C LYS A 44 -0.29 -8.53 23.39
N GLY A 45 -1.25 -8.68 22.45
CA GLY A 45 -1.92 -9.94 22.18
C GLY A 45 -1.21 -10.78 21.10
N ASP A 46 -1.88 -11.84 20.65
CA ASP A 46 -1.45 -12.57 19.47
C ASP A 46 -1.58 -11.67 18.23
N ALA A 47 -0.46 -11.42 17.56
CA ALA A 47 -0.45 -10.52 16.40
C ALA A 47 -1.34 -11.00 15.24
N ALA A 48 -1.68 -12.30 15.15
CA ALA A 48 -2.63 -12.81 14.17
C ALA A 48 -4.07 -12.29 14.43
N GLU A 49 -4.40 -11.95 15.68
CA GLU A 49 -5.70 -11.37 16.02
C GLU A 49 -5.88 -9.97 15.43
N ILE A 50 -4.81 -9.21 15.22
CA ILE A 50 -4.87 -7.91 14.53
C ILE A 50 -5.59 -8.06 13.19
N LEU A 51 -5.26 -9.11 12.46
CA LEU A 51 -5.83 -9.41 11.15
C LEU A 51 -7.21 -10.06 11.26
N ARG A 52 -7.35 -11.09 12.09
CA ARG A 52 -8.59 -11.88 12.20
C ARG A 52 -9.75 -11.10 12.83
N GLN A 53 -9.44 -10.26 13.80
CA GLN A 53 -10.45 -9.42 14.49
C GLN A 53 -10.57 -8.04 13.84
N ARG A 54 -9.78 -7.74 12.78
CA ARG A 54 -9.75 -6.43 12.10
C ARG A 54 -9.56 -5.28 13.07
N ILE A 55 -8.55 -5.40 13.95
CA ILE A 55 -8.24 -4.37 14.93
C ILE A 55 -7.88 -3.08 14.21
N LEU A 56 -8.51 -1.97 14.61
CA LEU A 56 -8.25 -0.65 14.05
C LEU A 56 -7.24 0.11 14.92
N PHE A 57 -6.19 0.61 14.28
CA PHE A 57 -5.20 1.49 14.92
C PHE A 57 -5.59 2.94 14.70
N THR A 58 -6.24 3.54 15.69
CA THR A 58 -6.74 4.92 15.63
C THR A 58 -5.91 5.91 16.43
N ASP A 59 -5.13 5.42 17.40
CA ASP A 59 -4.24 6.23 18.23
C ASP A 59 -2.79 6.05 17.79
N ILE A 60 -2.09 7.15 17.55
CA ILE A 60 -0.69 7.17 17.13
C ILE A 60 0.26 6.56 18.16
N SER A 61 -0.12 6.52 19.44
CA SER A 61 0.66 5.86 20.50
C SER A 61 0.70 4.34 20.38
N GLN A 62 -0.23 3.76 19.62
CA GLN A 62 -0.32 2.31 19.41
C GLN A 62 0.68 1.81 18.36
N VAL A 63 1.26 2.72 17.57
CA VAL A 63 2.04 2.36 16.38
C VAL A 63 3.44 2.98 16.42
N ILE A 64 4.39 2.35 15.69
CA ILE A 64 5.66 3.00 15.38
C ILE A 64 5.48 3.84 14.10
N PRO A 65 5.86 5.14 14.10
CA PRO A 65 5.76 5.96 12.91
C PRO A 65 6.66 5.43 11.79
N PHE A 66 6.22 5.61 10.55
CA PHE A 66 6.96 5.21 9.37
C PHE A 66 6.81 6.20 8.21
N GLY A 67 7.78 6.19 7.31
CA GLY A 67 7.75 6.86 6.01
C GLY A 67 7.86 5.85 4.89
N THR A 68 7.61 6.29 3.66
CA THR A 68 7.68 5.44 2.48
C THR A 68 8.55 6.05 1.37
N VAL A 69 9.22 5.20 0.62
CA VAL A 69 9.82 5.50 -0.69
C VAL A 69 9.19 4.52 -1.68
N LEU A 70 8.30 5.04 -2.52
CA LEU A 70 7.53 4.22 -3.44
C LEU A 70 8.38 3.80 -4.65
N THR A 71 8.49 2.51 -4.90
CA THR A 71 9.24 1.98 -6.05
C THR A 71 8.36 1.34 -7.12
N LEU A 72 7.06 1.17 -6.87
CA LEU A 72 6.08 0.68 -7.83
C LEU A 72 4.73 1.34 -7.53
N PRO A 73 4.31 2.36 -8.29
CA PRO A 73 3.03 3.02 -8.14
C PRO A 73 1.92 2.17 -8.75
N ALA A 74 0.95 1.77 -7.94
CA ALA A 74 -0.23 1.03 -8.37
C ALA A 74 -1.32 1.04 -7.29
N THR A 75 -0.99 0.55 -6.09
CA THR A 75 -1.95 0.25 -5.03
C THR A 75 -2.42 1.47 -4.22
N GLY A 76 -1.73 2.60 -4.30
CA GLY A 76 -1.99 3.78 -3.46
C GLY A 76 -1.70 3.56 -1.97
N SER A 77 -0.97 2.48 -1.60
CA SER A 77 -0.69 2.16 -0.20
C SER A 77 0.11 3.24 0.51
N GLU A 78 0.91 4.02 -0.21
CA GLU A 78 1.67 5.16 0.32
C GLU A 78 0.79 6.34 0.75
N MET A 79 -0.49 6.37 0.34
CA MET A 79 -1.43 7.45 0.59
C MET A 79 -2.69 7.01 1.33
N ASN A 80 -2.73 5.78 1.85
CA ASN A 80 -3.86 5.26 2.61
C ASN A 80 -3.43 4.60 3.93
N SER A 81 -4.41 4.25 4.76
CA SER A 81 -4.20 3.61 6.07
C SER A 81 -4.54 2.12 6.09
N GLY A 82 -4.93 1.55 4.96
CA GLY A 82 -5.25 0.13 4.84
C GLY A 82 -4.02 -0.70 4.48
N ALA A 83 -4.05 -1.97 4.81
CA ALA A 83 -3.05 -2.94 4.40
C ALA A 83 -3.64 -4.33 4.24
N VAL A 84 -3.02 -5.14 3.40
CA VAL A 84 -3.42 -6.54 3.16
C VAL A 84 -2.24 -7.45 3.46
N VAL A 85 -2.47 -8.43 4.34
CA VAL A 85 -1.45 -9.40 4.77
C VAL A 85 -1.97 -10.82 4.56
N THR A 86 -1.09 -11.72 4.14
CA THR A 86 -1.42 -13.14 3.99
C THR A 86 -0.81 -13.93 5.14
N ILE A 87 -1.65 -14.69 5.87
CA ILE A 87 -1.22 -15.72 6.82
C ILE A 87 -0.99 -16.99 6.00
N ASN A 88 0.26 -17.35 5.78
CA ASN A 88 0.59 -18.44 4.86
C ASN A 88 0.20 -19.81 5.43
N ALA A 89 0.28 -19.98 6.74
CA ALA A 89 -0.08 -21.23 7.42
C ALA A 89 -1.55 -21.65 7.22
N THR A 90 -2.45 -20.66 7.11
CA THR A 90 -3.91 -20.89 6.93
C THR A 90 -4.43 -20.45 5.57
N GLN A 91 -3.56 -19.92 4.70
CA GLN A 91 -3.90 -19.35 3.39
C GLN A 91 -4.95 -18.22 3.47
N GLU A 92 -5.02 -17.52 4.60
CA GLU A 92 -5.93 -16.40 4.80
C GLU A 92 -5.30 -15.09 4.26
N LYS A 93 -6.03 -14.38 3.42
CA LYS A 93 -5.70 -13.02 2.97
C LYS A 93 -6.59 -12.03 3.69
N LEU A 94 -6.03 -11.31 4.66
CA LEU A 94 -6.76 -10.48 5.60
C LEU A 94 -6.32 -9.03 5.55
N THR A 95 -7.21 -8.13 5.97
CA THR A 95 -6.98 -6.69 5.97
C THR A 95 -6.82 -6.16 7.39
N LEU A 96 -6.05 -5.09 7.52
CA LEU A 96 -6.00 -4.25 8.71
C LEU A 96 -6.05 -2.78 8.29
N GLY A 97 -6.29 -1.88 9.25
CA GLY A 97 -6.35 -0.46 8.95
C GLY A 97 -6.48 0.41 10.20
N GLY A 98 -6.65 1.70 9.98
CA GLY A 98 -6.87 2.69 11.02
C GLY A 98 -6.05 3.95 10.78
N SER A 99 -6.55 5.10 11.21
CA SER A 99 -5.97 6.42 10.91
C SER A 99 -4.52 6.60 11.40
N ALA A 100 -4.08 5.84 12.40
CA ALA A 100 -2.70 5.86 12.87
C ALA A 100 -1.70 5.20 11.89
N LEU A 101 -2.18 4.40 10.92
CA LEU A 101 -1.36 3.69 9.93
C LEU A 101 -1.12 4.49 8.64
N PHE A 102 -1.46 5.77 8.59
CA PHE A 102 -0.98 6.61 7.50
C PHE A 102 0.54 6.83 7.62
N PRO A 103 1.29 6.74 6.51
CA PRO A 103 2.70 7.15 6.49
C PRO A 103 2.86 8.60 6.93
N LYS A 104 3.93 8.92 7.63
CA LYS A 104 4.25 10.32 8.01
C LYS A 104 4.65 11.16 6.82
N PHE A 105 5.28 10.54 5.84
CA PHE A 105 5.59 11.10 4.52
C PHE A 105 5.71 9.97 3.50
N SER A 106 5.54 10.34 2.23
CA SER A 106 5.75 9.42 1.11
C SER A 106 6.60 10.11 0.04
N ILE A 107 7.72 9.51 -0.30
CA ILE A 107 8.58 9.95 -1.41
C ILE A 107 8.10 9.22 -2.66
N VAL A 108 7.61 10.01 -3.62
CA VAL A 108 7.13 9.54 -4.92
C VAL A 108 8.03 10.15 -5.98
N ASP A 109 9.10 9.43 -6.31
CA ASP A 109 10.10 9.84 -7.28
C ASP A 109 9.97 8.96 -8.53
N PRO A 110 9.55 9.51 -9.70
CA PRO A 110 9.38 8.73 -10.90
C PRO A 110 10.69 8.12 -11.43
N THR A 111 11.86 8.64 -11.03
CA THR A 111 13.14 8.09 -11.48
C THR A 111 13.41 6.68 -10.97
N VAL A 112 12.86 6.31 -9.81
CA VAL A 112 13.09 4.98 -9.21
C VAL A 112 12.33 3.86 -9.90
N ILE A 113 11.30 4.17 -10.70
CA ILE A 113 10.54 3.15 -11.44
C ILE A 113 11.16 2.72 -12.75
N THR A 114 12.17 3.45 -13.24
CA THR A 114 12.80 3.20 -14.55
C THR A 114 13.47 1.83 -14.66
N SER A 115 13.84 1.24 -13.54
CA SER A 115 14.43 -0.10 -13.45
C SER A 115 13.41 -1.24 -13.34
N LEU A 116 12.11 -0.92 -13.31
CA LEU A 116 11.07 -1.95 -13.22
C LEU A 116 11.01 -2.78 -14.50
N PRO A 117 10.85 -4.11 -14.38
CA PRO A 117 10.54 -4.94 -15.53
C PRO A 117 9.27 -4.48 -16.24
N LYS A 118 9.24 -4.51 -17.58
CA LYS A 118 8.09 -4.10 -18.40
C LYS A 118 6.76 -4.67 -17.92
N LYS A 119 6.75 -5.94 -17.53
CA LYS A 119 5.54 -6.59 -16.97
C LYS A 119 5.05 -5.92 -15.69
N GLN A 120 5.93 -5.40 -14.83
CA GLN A 120 5.52 -4.71 -13.62
C GLN A 120 4.95 -3.32 -13.91
N LEU A 121 5.48 -2.62 -14.91
CA LEU A 121 4.89 -1.36 -15.40
C LEU A 121 3.49 -1.60 -15.95
N GLN A 122 3.32 -2.62 -16.79
CA GLN A 122 2.00 -3.02 -17.32
C GLN A 122 1.02 -3.33 -16.18
N ASN A 123 1.44 -4.14 -15.21
CA ASN A 123 0.61 -4.45 -14.05
C ASN A 123 0.24 -3.19 -13.26
N GLY A 124 1.18 -2.25 -13.07
CA GLY A 124 0.94 -1.00 -12.36
C GLY A 124 -0.13 -0.13 -13.04
N VAL A 125 -0.03 0.05 -14.35
CA VAL A 125 -1.03 0.80 -15.12
C VAL A 125 -2.41 0.14 -15.04
N VAL A 126 -2.48 -1.19 -15.21
CA VAL A 126 -3.75 -1.94 -15.15
C VAL A 126 -4.33 -1.92 -13.74
N ASP A 127 -3.50 -2.05 -12.71
CA ASP A 127 -3.93 -2.02 -11.32
C ASP A 127 -4.52 -0.64 -10.96
N ALA A 128 -3.84 0.46 -11.34
CA ALA A 128 -4.34 1.81 -11.16
C ALA A 128 -5.68 2.03 -11.88
N PHE A 129 -5.79 1.56 -13.14
CA PHE A 129 -7.04 1.61 -13.90
C PHE A 129 -8.16 0.84 -13.19
N THR A 130 -7.87 -0.36 -12.71
CA THR A 130 -8.85 -1.22 -12.02
C THR A 130 -9.34 -0.57 -10.73
N HIS A 131 -8.46 0.04 -9.95
CA HIS A 131 -8.86 0.75 -8.72
C HIS A 131 -9.81 1.91 -8.98
N VAL A 132 -9.58 2.70 -10.03
CA VAL A 132 -10.50 3.79 -10.39
C VAL A 132 -11.82 3.23 -10.95
N MET A 133 -11.74 2.21 -11.81
CA MET A 133 -12.91 1.57 -12.40
C MET A 133 -13.79 0.92 -11.32
N GLU A 134 -13.21 0.28 -10.32
CA GLU A 134 -13.94 -0.33 -9.21
C GLU A 134 -14.78 0.71 -8.45
N GLN A 135 -14.22 1.90 -8.19
CA GLN A 135 -14.96 2.99 -7.57
C GLN A 135 -16.02 3.58 -8.50
N TYR A 136 -15.69 3.77 -9.77
CA TYR A 136 -16.59 4.32 -10.79
C TYR A 136 -17.82 3.45 -11.03
N LEU A 137 -17.67 2.12 -10.98
CA LEU A 137 -18.77 1.16 -11.14
C LEU A 137 -19.57 0.94 -9.85
N THR A 138 -19.15 1.49 -8.72
CA THR A 138 -19.90 1.42 -7.48
C THR A 138 -21.18 2.25 -7.59
N TYR A 139 -22.28 1.71 -7.08
CA TYR A 139 -23.56 2.40 -7.09
C TYR A 139 -23.49 3.67 -6.24
N THR A 140 -23.53 4.81 -6.91
CA THR A 140 -23.53 6.13 -6.28
C THR A 140 -24.74 6.93 -6.77
N HIS A 141 -25.24 7.82 -5.90
CA HIS A 141 -26.25 8.81 -6.27
C HIS A 141 -25.58 10.18 -6.37
N ASP A 142 -25.78 10.86 -7.49
CA ASP A 142 -25.42 12.26 -7.69
C ASP A 142 -23.95 12.62 -7.39
N ALA A 143 -23.02 11.71 -7.72
CA ALA A 143 -21.58 11.88 -7.50
C ALA A 143 -20.85 12.51 -8.71
N LEU A 144 -21.49 13.50 -9.37
CA LEU A 144 -21.06 14.06 -10.65
C LEU A 144 -19.58 14.49 -10.68
N LEU A 145 -19.05 15.05 -9.59
CA LEU A 145 -17.66 15.47 -9.52
C LEU A 145 -16.71 14.27 -9.49
N GLN A 146 -17.03 13.27 -8.66
CA GLN A 146 -16.25 12.04 -8.52
C GLN A 146 -16.24 11.26 -9.84
N ASP A 147 -17.38 11.16 -10.50
CA ASP A 147 -17.50 10.47 -11.80
C ASP A 147 -16.62 11.15 -12.85
N ARG A 148 -16.66 12.48 -12.96
CA ARG A 148 -15.81 13.22 -13.89
C ARG A 148 -14.31 13.09 -13.60
N ILE A 149 -13.93 13.06 -12.32
CA ILE A 149 -12.54 12.82 -11.92
C ILE A 149 -12.12 11.40 -12.31
N ALA A 150 -12.96 10.40 -12.03
CA ALA A 150 -12.71 9.02 -12.40
C ALA A 150 -12.56 8.85 -13.92
N GLU A 151 -13.49 9.39 -14.70
CA GLU A 151 -13.43 9.38 -16.18
C GLU A 151 -12.16 10.02 -16.72
N SER A 152 -11.75 11.17 -16.16
CA SER A 152 -10.52 11.83 -16.56
C SER A 152 -9.27 11.00 -16.26
N ILE A 153 -9.21 10.34 -15.09
CA ILE A 153 -8.10 9.47 -14.73
C ILE A 153 -8.06 8.23 -15.64
N LEU A 154 -9.21 7.58 -15.85
CA LEU A 154 -9.31 6.40 -16.74
C LEU A 154 -8.89 6.74 -18.16
N GLN A 155 -9.34 7.87 -18.70
CA GLN A 155 -8.95 8.32 -20.03
C GLN A 155 -7.44 8.58 -20.10
N THR A 156 -6.88 9.28 -19.13
CA THR A 156 -5.44 9.53 -19.06
C THR A 156 -4.64 8.25 -19.02
N LEU A 157 -5.05 7.26 -18.21
CA LEU A 157 -4.36 5.96 -18.13
C LEU A 157 -4.43 5.17 -19.45
N ILE A 158 -5.53 5.28 -20.20
CA ILE A 158 -5.64 4.68 -21.53
C ILE A 158 -4.69 5.36 -22.53
N GLU A 159 -4.60 6.68 -22.50
CA GLU A 159 -3.80 7.47 -23.43
C GLU A 159 -2.30 7.30 -23.19
N ILE A 160 -1.84 7.45 -21.93
CA ILE A 160 -0.41 7.44 -21.63
C ILE A 160 0.14 6.07 -21.21
N GLY A 161 -0.72 5.14 -20.79
CA GLY A 161 -0.30 3.84 -20.27
C GLY A 161 0.61 3.06 -21.22
N PRO A 162 0.29 2.94 -22.52
CA PRO A 162 1.18 2.29 -23.49
C PRO A 162 2.56 2.94 -23.56
N ASP A 163 2.63 4.28 -23.57
CA ASP A 163 3.88 5.01 -23.67
C ASP A 163 4.75 4.85 -22.42
N VAL A 164 4.17 4.90 -21.24
CA VAL A 164 4.86 4.64 -19.97
C VAL A 164 5.50 3.25 -19.96
N VAL A 165 4.81 2.25 -20.52
CA VAL A 165 5.30 0.88 -20.58
C VAL A 165 6.44 0.71 -21.58
N GLU A 166 6.38 1.40 -22.72
CA GLU A 166 7.40 1.29 -23.78
C GLU A 166 8.60 2.21 -23.50
N ASN A 167 8.38 3.38 -22.90
CA ASN A 167 9.38 4.43 -22.69
C ASN A 167 9.42 4.89 -21.22
N PRO A 168 9.80 4.03 -20.25
CA PRO A 168 9.72 4.32 -18.82
C PRO A 168 10.64 5.46 -18.36
N THR A 169 11.51 5.97 -19.20
CA THR A 169 12.40 7.12 -18.93
C THR A 169 11.89 8.44 -19.51
N ASP A 170 10.76 8.44 -20.19
CA ASP A 170 10.13 9.66 -20.68
C ASP A 170 9.24 10.27 -19.58
N TYR A 171 9.69 11.38 -19.01
CA TYR A 171 9.00 12.09 -17.90
C TYR A 171 8.11 13.25 -18.38
N LYS A 172 7.74 13.29 -19.64
CA LYS A 172 6.87 14.34 -20.20
C LYS A 172 5.43 14.21 -19.79
#